data_512a7e9b22fb1f0cc0c217b31118cba9
#
_entry.id   512a7e9b22fb1f0cc0c217b31118cba9
#
_cell.length_a   1.000
_cell.length_b   1.000
_cell.length_c   1.000
_cell.angle_alpha   90.00
_cell.angle_beta   90.00
_cell.angle_gamma   90.00
#
_symmetry.space_group_name_H-M   'P 1'
#
loop_
_entity.id
_entity.type
_entity.pdbx_description
1 polymer ?
#
loop_
_entity_poly.entity_id
_entity_poly.type
_entity_poly.pdbx_seq_one_letter_code
_entity_poly.pdbx_strand_id
1 'polypeptide(L)'
;MATKIRLQRGGRKGYAFYRIVIADSRAPRDGKFTEKIGTYNPNTNPATVDLDFDRALYWVETGAQPTATAHNILKGEGVYLMKHLRGGVKKGAFDEATAQKKFDAWKENKQNGLNSVRENEAKEKSAAAAKELEAEKKINEAIAKKVAEKKAAKAEAEAAANAEAAEAPAEA
;
A
#
# COMPACT_ATOMS: atom_id res chain seq x y z
N MET A 1 25.67 -21.97 -16.91
CA MET A 1 25.34 -21.36 -15.60
C MET A 1 23.85 -21.08 -15.56
N ALA A 2 23.18 -21.34 -14.42
CA ALA A 2 21.73 -21.10 -14.34
C ALA A 2 21.46 -19.64 -13.98
N THR A 3 20.76 -18.92 -14.86
CA THR A 3 20.31 -17.56 -14.62
C THR A 3 19.00 -17.60 -13.85
N LYS A 4 18.91 -16.83 -12.77
CA LYS A 4 17.70 -16.75 -11.94
C LYS A 4 17.10 -15.36 -11.94
N ILE A 5 15.76 -15.30 -11.90
CA ILE A 5 15.01 -14.09 -11.61
C ILE A 5 14.68 -14.10 -10.11
N ARG A 6 15.15 -13.12 -9.38
CA ARG A 6 15.00 -13.09 -7.92
C ARG A 6 14.81 -11.69 -7.38
N LEU A 7 14.39 -11.61 -6.13
CA LEU A 7 14.27 -10.36 -5.40
C LEU A 7 15.58 -10.07 -4.66
N GLN A 8 16.12 -8.87 -4.88
CA GLN A 8 17.20 -8.29 -4.12
C GLN A 8 16.61 -7.32 -3.11
N ARG A 9 16.98 -7.44 -1.84
CA ARG A 9 16.46 -6.55 -0.80
C ARG A 9 17.19 -5.20 -0.83
N GLY A 10 16.42 -4.14 -0.74
CA GLY A 10 16.86 -2.77 -0.52
C GLY A 10 16.05 -2.12 0.59
N GLY A 11 16.12 -0.78 0.70
CA GLY A 11 15.41 -0.02 1.71
C GLY A 11 16.06 -0.05 3.10
N ARG A 12 15.44 0.63 4.04
CA ARG A 12 15.92 0.76 5.43
C ARG A 12 15.43 -0.40 6.32
N LYS A 13 15.95 -0.46 7.55
CA LYS A 13 15.49 -1.39 8.59
C LYS A 13 13.99 -1.12 8.88
N GLY A 14 13.18 -2.18 8.89
CA GLY A 14 11.73 -2.09 9.10
C GLY A 14 10.90 -1.72 7.87
N TYR A 15 11.49 -1.15 6.80
CA TYR A 15 10.79 -0.78 5.57
C TYR A 15 11.48 -1.41 4.35
N ALA A 16 11.15 -2.65 4.07
CA ALA A 16 11.75 -3.42 2.99
C ALA A 16 11.23 -2.96 1.62
N PHE A 17 12.14 -2.81 0.67
CA PHE A 17 11.86 -2.53 -0.73
C PHE A 17 12.68 -3.52 -1.57
N TYR A 18 12.10 -4.05 -2.63
CA TYR A 18 12.75 -5.09 -3.41
C TYR A 18 12.98 -4.66 -4.84
N ARG A 19 14.14 -5.04 -5.38
CA ARG A 19 14.45 -4.96 -6.80
C ARG A 19 14.26 -6.33 -7.42
N ILE A 20 13.58 -6.41 -8.54
CA ILE A 20 13.47 -7.64 -9.34
C ILE A 20 14.68 -7.66 -10.24
N VAL A 21 15.55 -8.64 -10.06
CA VAL A 21 16.85 -8.70 -10.76
C VAL A 21 17.09 -10.05 -11.40
N ILE A 22 17.85 -10.00 -12.47
CA ILE A 22 18.43 -11.15 -13.15
C ILE A 22 19.84 -11.35 -12.60
N ALA A 23 20.13 -12.51 -12.04
CA ALA A 23 21.44 -12.80 -11.49
C ALA A 23 21.83 -14.26 -11.67
N ASP A 24 23.12 -14.53 -11.59
CA ASP A 24 23.63 -15.89 -11.52
C ASP A 24 23.13 -16.57 -10.22
N SER A 25 22.81 -17.86 -10.33
CA SER A 25 22.35 -18.68 -9.19
C SER A 25 23.33 -18.73 -8.01
N ARG A 26 24.62 -18.57 -8.29
CA ARG A 26 25.71 -18.60 -7.29
C ARG A 26 25.96 -17.27 -6.60
N ALA A 27 25.49 -16.15 -7.19
CA ALA A 27 25.69 -14.82 -6.61
C ALA A 27 24.91 -14.66 -5.29
N PRO A 28 25.44 -13.96 -4.28
CA PRO A 28 24.73 -13.67 -3.05
C PRO A 28 23.46 -12.85 -3.32
N ARG A 29 22.48 -12.91 -2.40
CA ARG A 29 21.15 -12.27 -2.62
C ARG A 29 21.24 -10.79 -2.98
N ASP A 30 22.03 -10.03 -2.26
CA ASP A 30 22.15 -8.57 -2.41
C ASP A 30 23.46 -8.17 -3.14
N GLY A 31 24.10 -9.12 -3.80
CA GLY A 31 25.35 -8.93 -4.54
C GLY A 31 25.15 -8.47 -5.98
N LYS A 32 26.16 -8.72 -6.82
CA LYS A 32 26.16 -8.36 -8.24
C LYS A 32 25.02 -9.07 -8.98
N PHE A 33 24.32 -8.31 -9.79
CA PHE A 33 23.27 -8.78 -10.69
C PHE A 33 23.61 -8.39 -12.15
N THR A 34 23.02 -9.11 -13.09
CA THR A 34 23.22 -8.86 -14.53
C THR A 34 22.35 -7.68 -15.00
N GLU A 35 21.07 -7.70 -14.62
CA GLU A 35 20.12 -6.68 -15.05
C GLU A 35 19.02 -6.51 -13.98
N LYS A 36 18.56 -5.26 -13.80
CA LYS A 36 17.39 -4.94 -12.99
C LYS A 36 16.20 -4.79 -13.95
N ILE A 37 15.16 -5.60 -13.76
CA ILE A 37 13.94 -5.59 -14.60
C ILE A 37 12.75 -4.92 -13.93
N GLY A 38 12.86 -4.55 -12.64
CA GLY A 38 11.75 -3.88 -11.98
C GLY A 38 11.96 -3.67 -10.50
N THR A 39 10.89 -3.20 -9.86
CA THR A 39 10.82 -2.97 -8.41
C THR A 39 9.54 -3.55 -7.83
N TYR A 40 9.58 -3.95 -6.57
CA TYR A 40 8.46 -4.47 -5.82
C TYR A 40 8.40 -3.83 -4.43
N ASN A 41 7.30 -3.17 -4.15
CA ASN A 41 7.03 -2.56 -2.85
C ASN A 41 5.87 -3.29 -2.15
N PRO A 42 6.13 -4.08 -1.11
CA PRO A 42 5.09 -4.77 -0.34
C PRO A 42 4.40 -3.88 0.70
N ASN A 43 4.92 -2.66 0.95
CA ASN A 43 4.42 -1.80 2.04
C ASN A 43 3.15 -1.00 1.65
N THR A 44 2.73 -1.10 0.39
CA THR A 44 1.47 -0.53 -0.11
C THR A 44 0.39 -1.59 -0.17
N ASN A 45 -0.86 -1.20 -0.01
CA ASN A 45 -2.01 -2.06 -0.22
C ASN A 45 -2.87 -1.47 -1.35
N PRO A 46 -3.05 -2.16 -2.47
CA PRO A 46 -2.31 -3.36 -2.90
C PRO A 46 -0.82 -3.09 -3.14
N ALA A 47 0.00 -4.14 -3.03
CA ALA A 47 1.44 -4.04 -3.26
C ALA A 47 1.75 -3.48 -4.66
N THR A 48 2.72 -2.55 -4.73
CA THR A 48 3.07 -1.89 -6.00
C THR A 48 4.19 -2.66 -6.68
N VAL A 49 3.97 -2.99 -7.95
CA VAL A 49 4.94 -3.61 -8.85
C VAL A 49 5.19 -2.65 -10.01
N ASP A 50 6.45 -2.32 -10.23
CA ASP A 50 6.91 -1.59 -11.40
C ASP A 50 7.87 -2.52 -12.16
N LEU A 51 7.46 -2.97 -13.35
CA LEU A 51 8.13 -4.02 -14.11
C LEU A 51 8.32 -3.60 -15.56
N ASP A 52 9.56 -3.69 -16.06
CA ASP A 52 9.83 -3.68 -17.47
C ASP A 52 9.34 -5.00 -18.08
N PHE A 53 8.14 -4.95 -18.67
CA PHE A 53 7.43 -6.12 -19.17
C PHE A 53 8.18 -6.83 -20.29
N ASP A 54 8.75 -6.08 -21.23
CA ASP A 54 9.43 -6.64 -22.40
C ASP A 54 10.73 -7.34 -22.00
N ARG A 55 11.48 -6.73 -21.08
CA ARG A 55 12.71 -7.35 -20.56
C ARG A 55 12.40 -8.58 -19.71
N ALA A 56 11.36 -8.52 -18.89
CA ALA A 56 10.91 -9.68 -18.11
C ALA A 56 10.50 -10.84 -19.02
N LEU A 57 9.74 -10.56 -20.07
CA LEU A 57 9.29 -11.57 -21.05
C LEU A 57 10.48 -12.19 -21.79
N TYR A 58 11.43 -11.35 -22.24
CA TYR A 58 12.65 -11.82 -22.89
C TYR A 58 13.41 -12.84 -22.01
N TRP A 59 13.65 -12.51 -20.76
CA TRP A 59 14.40 -13.40 -19.85
C TRP A 59 13.63 -14.69 -19.53
N VAL A 60 12.31 -14.62 -19.42
CA VAL A 60 11.47 -15.80 -19.19
C VAL A 60 11.42 -16.69 -20.43
N GLU A 61 11.44 -16.12 -21.65
CA GLU A 61 11.52 -16.86 -22.92
C GLU A 61 12.90 -17.50 -23.13
N THR A 62 13.97 -16.81 -22.75
CA THR A 62 15.37 -17.31 -22.80
C THR A 62 15.63 -18.43 -21.79
N GLY A 63 14.73 -18.65 -20.82
CA GLY A 63 14.81 -19.76 -19.88
C GLY A 63 15.37 -19.39 -18.51
N ALA A 64 15.41 -18.11 -18.14
CA ALA A 64 15.75 -17.71 -16.79
C ALA A 64 14.76 -18.30 -15.79
N GLN A 65 15.26 -18.87 -14.69
CA GLN A 65 14.45 -19.55 -13.67
C GLN A 65 14.06 -18.57 -12.56
N PRO A 66 12.77 -18.26 -12.38
CA PRO A 66 12.32 -17.41 -11.27
C PRO A 66 12.31 -18.18 -9.94
N THR A 67 12.54 -17.46 -8.86
CA THR A 67 12.18 -17.94 -7.52
C THR A 67 10.66 -17.96 -7.37
N ALA A 68 10.12 -18.69 -6.40
CA ALA A 68 8.66 -18.81 -6.20
C ALA A 68 7.97 -17.45 -6.07
N THR A 69 8.53 -16.54 -5.30
CA THR A 69 7.98 -15.18 -5.13
C THR A 69 8.06 -14.36 -6.43
N ALA A 70 9.21 -14.41 -7.13
CA ALA A 70 9.36 -13.72 -8.42
C ALA A 70 8.39 -14.29 -9.47
N HIS A 71 8.18 -15.60 -9.48
CA HIS A 71 7.20 -16.25 -10.35
C HIS A 71 5.78 -15.70 -10.11
N ASN A 72 5.36 -15.58 -8.85
CA ASN A 72 4.03 -15.06 -8.51
C ASN A 72 3.86 -13.59 -8.93
N ILE A 73 4.90 -12.77 -8.76
CA ILE A 73 4.88 -11.37 -9.22
C ILE A 73 4.76 -11.32 -10.75
N LEU A 74 5.61 -12.04 -11.47
CA LEU A 74 5.59 -12.08 -12.94
C LEU A 74 4.28 -12.66 -13.50
N LYS A 75 3.70 -13.66 -12.82
CA LYS A 75 2.37 -14.19 -13.16
C LYS A 75 1.29 -13.12 -12.92
N GLY A 76 1.37 -12.40 -11.82
CA GLY A 76 0.48 -11.28 -11.50
C GLY A 76 0.55 -10.15 -12.54
N GLU A 77 1.70 -9.89 -13.14
CA GLU A 77 1.87 -8.89 -14.20
C GLU A 77 1.54 -9.43 -15.63
N GLY A 78 1.24 -10.73 -15.76
CA GLY A 78 0.82 -11.33 -17.02
C GLY A 78 1.95 -11.80 -17.93
N VAL A 79 3.20 -11.78 -17.49
CA VAL A 79 4.36 -12.21 -18.29
C VAL A 79 4.22 -13.65 -18.75
N TYR A 80 3.74 -14.54 -17.89
CA TYR A 80 3.51 -15.94 -18.25
C TYR A 80 2.32 -16.13 -19.17
N LEU A 81 1.29 -15.30 -19.05
CA LEU A 81 0.16 -15.30 -19.99
C LEU A 81 0.63 -14.91 -21.40
N MET A 82 1.40 -13.83 -21.52
CA MET A 82 1.95 -13.41 -22.82
C MET A 82 2.89 -14.46 -23.39
N LYS A 83 3.77 -15.07 -22.59
CA LYS A 83 4.61 -16.20 -23.02
C LYS A 83 3.76 -17.35 -23.59
N HIS A 84 2.66 -17.71 -22.91
CA HIS A 84 1.75 -18.76 -23.35
C HIS A 84 1.07 -18.40 -24.67
N LEU A 85 0.57 -17.16 -24.80
CA LEU A 85 -0.06 -16.67 -26.02
C LEU A 85 0.92 -16.64 -27.19
N ARG A 86 2.13 -16.13 -27.01
CA ARG A 86 3.19 -16.19 -28.04
C ARG A 86 3.55 -17.62 -28.43
N GLY A 87 3.55 -18.53 -27.47
CA GLY A 87 3.72 -19.97 -27.74
C GLY A 87 2.59 -20.56 -28.58
N GLY A 88 1.36 -20.10 -28.39
CA GLY A 88 0.19 -20.44 -29.22
C GLY A 88 0.30 -19.95 -30.67
N VAL A 89 0.73 -18.69 -30.84
CA VAL A 89 1.00 -18.10 -32.17
C VAL A 89 2.10 -18.88 -32.89
N LYS A 90 3.21 -19.21 -32.24
CA LYS A 90 4.30 -20.01 -32.80
C LYS A 90 3.84 -21.40 -33.26
N LYS A 91 2.82 -21.98 -32.61
CA LYS A 91 2.22 -23.26 -32.95
C LYS A 91 1.10 -23.17 -33.97
N GLY A 92 0.74 -21.98 -34.44
CA GLY A 92 -0.33 -21.75 -35.40
C GLY A 92 -1.75 -21.90 -34.85
N ALA A 93 -1.93 -21.88 -33.52
CA ALA A 93 -3.24 -22.02 -32.89
C ALA A 93 -4.16 -20.80 -33.09
N PHE A 94 -3.59 -19.61 -33.19
CA PHE A 94 -4.29 -18.34 -33.43
C PHE A 94 -3.29 -17.25 -33.84
N ASP A 95 -3.83 -16.15 -34.41
CA ASP A 95 -3.04 -15.02 -34.87
C ASP A 95 -2.53 -14.11 -33.73
N GLU A 96 -1.49 -13.35 -34.02
CA GLU A 96 -0.89 -12.40 -33.09
C GLU A 96 -1.89 -11.33 -32.63
N ALA A 97 -2.74 -10.83 -33.53
CA ALA A 97 -3.81 -9.91 -33.21
C ALA A 97 -4.82 -10.48 -32.17
N THR A 98 -5.12 -11.78 -32.29
CA THR A 98 -5.98 -12.47 -31.31
C THR A 98 -5.29 -12.68 -29.98
N ALA A 99 -3.98 -12.94 -29.99
CA ALA A 99 -3.17 -13.02 -28.74
C ALA A 99 -3.16 -11.69 -28.00
N GLN A 100 -2.95 -10.59 -28.70
CA GLN A 100 -2.95 -9.26 -28.13
C GLN A 100 -4.32 -8.91 -27.53
N LYS A 101 -5.42 -9.12 -28.24
CA LYS A 101 -6.78 -8.89 -27.73
C LYS A 101 -7.07 -9.66 -26.44
N LYS A 102 -6.64 -10.92 -26.35
CA LYS A 102 -6.81 -11.74 -25.14
C LYS A 102 -5.99 -11.21 -23.99
N PHE A 103 -4.80 -10.71 -24.25
CA PHE A 103 -3.94 -10.11 -23.23
C PHE A 103 -4.51 -8.78 -22.71
N ASP A 104 -4.99 -7.93 -23.62
CA ASP A 104 -5.58 -6.63 -23.26
C ASP A 104 -6.86 -6.82 -22.44
N ALA A 105 -7.74 -7.72 -22.81
CA ALA A 105 -8.93 -8.06 -22.03
C ALA A 105 -8.59 -8.57 -20.61
N TRP A 106 -7.53 -9.38 -20.49
CA TRP A 106 -7.05 -9.82 -19.19
C TRP A 106 -6.51 -8.65 -18.36
N LYS A 107 -5.75 -7.74 -18.98
CA LYS A 107 -5.17 -6.55 -18.34
C LYS A 107 -6.26 -5.61 -17.82
N GLU A 108 -7.31 -5.38 -18.60
CA GLU A 108 -8.48 -4.59 -18.19
C GLU A 108 -9.20 -5.21 -16.99
N ASN A 109 -9.46 -6.51 -17.03
CA ASN A 109 -10.09 -7.23 -15.93
C ASN A 109 -9.25 -7.14 -14.63
N LYS A 110 -7.93 -7.28 -14.73
CA LYS A 110 -7.02 -7.11 -13.60
C LYS A 110 -7.06 -5.68 -13.07
N GLN A 111 -7.02 -4.68 -13.94
CA GLN A 111 -7.05 -3.27 -13.55
C GLN A 111 -8.36 -2.92 -12.83
N ASN A 112 -9.49 -3.41 -13.33
CA ASN A 112 -10.79 -3.21 -12.69
C ASN A 112 -10.82 -3.86 -11.30
N GLY A 113 -10.27 -5.05 -11.14
CA GLY A 113 -10.11 -5.70 -9.83
C GLY A 113 -9.24 -4.91 -8.86
N LEU A 114 -8.12 -4.36 -9.31
CA LEU A 114 -7.26 -3.51 -8.48
C LEU A 114 -7.94 -2.19 -8.10
N ASN A 115 -8.68 -1.58 -9.02
CA ASN A 115 -9.42 -0.34 -8.74
C ASN A 115 -10.52 -0.58 -7.70
N SER A 116 -11.28 -1.68 -7.81
CA SER A 116 -12.31 -2.03 -6.82
C SER A 116 -11.73 -2.24 -5.42
N VAL A 117 -10.56 -2.87 -5.30
CA VAL A 117 -9.86 -3.04 -4.01
C VAL A 117 -9.44 -1.67 -3.43
N ARG A 118 -8.87 -0.78 -4.27
CA ARG A 118 -8.48 0.58 -3.85
C ARG A 118 -9.67 1.42 -3.40
N GLU A 119 -10.79 1.34 -4.12
CA GLU A 119 -12.03 2.05 -3.75
C GLU A 119 -12.60 1.55 -2.42
N ASN A 120 -12.62 0.23 -2.21
CA ASN A 120 -13.08 -0.34 -0.96
C ASN A 120 -12.20 0.08 0.23
N GLU A 121 -10.88 0.05 0.04
CA GLU A 121 -9.94 0.51 1.06
C GLU A 121 -10.09 2.01 1.35
N ALA A 122 -10.31 2.83 0.33
CA ALA A 122 -10.57 4.26 0.50
C ALA A 122 -11.88 4.51 1.28
N LYS A 123 -12.94 3.75 0.98
CA LYS A 123 -14.22 3.80 1.70
C LYS A 123 -14.08 3.37 3.16
N GLU A 124 -13.34 2.31 3.43
CA GLU A 124 -13.07 1.85 4.80
C GLU A 124 -12.29 2.89 5.60
N LYS A 125 -11.25 3.48 5.02
CA LYS A 125 -10.46 4.54 5.65
C LYS A 125 -11.31 5.79 5.94
N SER A 126 -12.14 6.21 4.99
CA SER A 126 -13.04 7.35 5.19
C SER A 126 -14.09 7.09 6.27
N ALA A 127 -14.65 5.89 6.30
CA ALA A 127 -15.61 5.49 7.33
C ALA A 127 -14.97 5.39 8.73
N ALA A 128 -13.73 4.90 8.82
CA ALA A 128 -12.98 4.87 10.06
C ALA A 128 -12.67 6.28 10.57
N ALA A 129 -12.17 7.16 9.70
CA ALA A 129 -11.90 8.56 10.03
C ALA A 129 -13.17 9.31 10.47
N ALA A 130 -14.32 9.06 9.82
CA ALA A 130 -15.59 9.67 10.23
C ALA A 130 -16.01 9.22 11.65
N LYS A 131 -15.85 7.93 11.97
CA LYS A 131 -16.15 7.40 13.31
C LYS A 131 -15.23 7.97 14.39
N GLU A 132 -13.93 8.11 14.09
CA GLU A 132 -12.96 8.73 15.01
C GLU A 132 -13.33 10.19 15.27
N LEU A 133 -13.66 10.94 14.23
CA LEU A 133 -14.05 12.35 14.32
C LEU A 133 -15.35 12.55 15.12
N GLU A 134 -16.33 11.64 14.98
CA GLU A 134 -17.55 11.65 15.81
C GLU A 134 -17.24 11.33 17.28
N ALA A 135 -16.34 10.37 17.54
CA ALA A 135 -15.91 10.04 18.89
C ALA A 135 -15.18 11.23 19.56
N GLU A 136 -14.28 11.87 18.81
CA GLU A 136 -13.58 13.08 19.30
C GLU A 136 -14.56 14.23 19.57
N LYS A 137 -15.55 14.47 18.71
CA LYS A 137 -16.58 15.49 18.97
C LYS A 137 -17.32 15.24 20.27
N LYS A 138 -17.75 13.99 20.52
CA LYS A 138 -18.42 13.62 21.78
C LYS A 138 -17.55 13.85 23.01
N ILE A 139 -16.27 13.49 22.91
CA ILE A 139 -15.30 13.72 23.99
C ILE A 139 -15.10 15.23 24.22
N ASN A 140 -14.93 15.99 23.17
CA ASN A 140 -14.75 17.45 23.27
C ASN A 140 -15.99 18.15 23.84
N GLU A 141 -17.20 17.73 23.46
CA GLU A 141 -18.44 18.24 24.06
C GLU A 141 -18.54 17.90 25.57
N ALA A 142 -18.15 16.69 25.95
CA ALA A 142 -18.13 16.30 27.36
C ALA A 142 -17.09 17.10 28.18
N ILE A 143 -15.93 17.36 27.59
CA ILE A 143 -14.90 18.21 28.19
C ILE A 143 -15.36 19.66 28.31
N ALA A 144 -15.99 20.18 27.24
CA ALA A 144 -16.51 21.55 27.24
C ALA A 144 -17.57 21.75 28.33
N LYS A 145 -18.50 20.81 28.52
CA LYS A 145 -19.48 20.82 29.61
C LYS A 145 -18.83 20.83 30.97
N LYS A 146 -17.85 19.94 31.22
CA LYS A 146 -17.09 19.91 32.50
C LYS A 146 -16.29 21.17 32.74
N VAL A 147 -15.74 21.80 31.71
CA VAL A 147 -15.03 23.06 31.83
C VAL A 147 -15.99 24.22 32.15
N ALA A 148 -17.17 24.21 31.48
CA ALA A 148 -18.21 25.20 31.75
C ALA A 148 -18.73 25.08 33.21
N GLU A 149 -19.03 23.86 33.68
CA GLU A 149 -19.44 23.61 35.07
C GLU A 149 -18.35 24.07 36.09
N LYS A 150 -17.08 23.75 35.83
CA LYS A 150 -15.98 24.22 36.70
C LYS A 150 -15.80 25.73 36.67
N LYS A 151 -16.00 26.38 35.54
CA LYS A 151 -15.95 27.85 35.46
C LYS A 151 -17.13 28.50 36.21
N ALA A 152 -18.33 27.94 36.10
CA ALA A 152 -19.49 28.39 36.81
C ALA A 152 -19.30 28.25 38.33
N ALA A 153 -18.87 27.09 38.80
CA ALA A 153 -18.58 26.83 40.21
C ALA A 153 -17.48 27.73 40.75
N LYS A 154 -16.45 28.04 39.93
CA LYS A 154 -15.40 28.98 40.36
C LYS A 154 -15.89 30.43 40.42
N ALA A 155 -16.73 30.83 39.49
CA ALA A 155 -17.34 32.16 39.49
C ALA A 155 -18.31 32.36 40.70
N GLU A 156 -19.08 31.32 41.04
CA GLU A 156 -19.92 31.33 42.24
C GLU A 156 -19.10 31.39 43.53
N ALA A 157 -18.00 30.63 43.61
CA ALA A 157 -17.09 30.69 44.76
C ALA A 157 -16.40 32.05 44.90
N GLU A 158 -15.97 32.66 43.80
CA GLU A 158 -15.40 34.04 43.80
C GLU A 158 -16.44 35.10 44.17
N ALA A 159 -17.70 34.95 43.68
CA ALA A 159 -18.78 35.85 44.06
C ALA A 159 -19.16 35.72 45.54
N ALA A 160 -19.19 34.50 46.09
CA ALA A 160 -19.41 34.27 47.52
C ALA A 160 -18.28 34.86 48.43
N ALA A 161 -17.01 34.67 48.01
CA ALA A 161 -15.88 35.23 48.69
C ALA A 161 -15.85 36.78 48.69
N ASN A 162 -16.26 37.38 47.58
CA ASN A 162 -16.39 38.83 47.47
C ASN A 162 -17.58 39.40 48.29
N ALA A 163 -18.67 38.65 48.40
CA ALA A 163 -19.81 39.03 49.26
C ALA A 163 -19.44 38.98 50.73
N GLU A 164 -18.69 37.99 51.18
CA GLU A 164 -18.20 37.83 52.56
C GLU A 164 -17.14 38.89 52.93
N ALA A 165 -16.32 39.30 51.95
CA ALA A 165 -15.36 40.41 52.12
C ALA A 165 -16.03 41.80 52.18
N ALA A 166 -17.24 41.95 51.66
CA ALA A 166 -18.01 43.21 51.69
C ALA A 166 -18.84 43.36 52.99
N GLU A 167 -19.04 42.28 53.76
CA GLU A 167 -19.85 42.27 55.00
C GLU A 167 -19.03 42.30 56.27
N ALA A 168 -17.69 42.54 56.18
CA ALA A 168 -16.87 42.77 57.34
C ALA A 168 -17.07 44.20 57.88
N PRO A 169 -17.67 44.41 59.08
CA PRO A 169 -17.95 45.72 59.61
C PRO A 169 -16.68 46.40 60.04
N ALA A 170 -16.61 47.69 59.69
CA ALA A 170 -15.64 48.61 60.28
C ALA A 170 -15.97 48.81 61.77
N GLU A 171 -15.30 48.07 62.65
CA GLU A 171 -15.21 48.41 64.08
C GLU A 171 -13.78 48.76 64.41
N ALA A 172 -13.53 50.05 64.64
CA ALA A 172 -12.72 50.62 65.69
C ALA A 172 -12.63 52.14 65.58
#